data_c7e1643f66e7c9172e5d50a6cd2f464c
#
_entry.id   c7e1643f66e7c9172e5d50a6cd2f464c
#
_cell.length_a   1.000
_cell.length_b   1.000
_cell.length_c   1.000
_cell.angle_alpha   90.00
_cell.angle_beta   90.00
_cell.angle_gamma   90.00
#
_symmetry.space_group_name_H-M   'P 1'
#
loop_
_entity.id
_entity.type
_entity.pdbx_description
1 polymer ?
#
loop_
_entity_poly.entity_id
_entity_poly.type
_entity_poly.pdbx_seq_one_letter_code
_entity_poly.pdbx_strand_id
1 'polypeptide(L)'
;MSRGLGDVYKRQFKVDETSIDKVKDLFNIKEADEISFVIWTTTPWTIPSNVAVCINPEFKYSLIKTNNKFYVIAFEMVDHCKERWKQNFDVISTIQGKKLSDIYLIHPFLERKSVLLHGDHVTTETGTGCVHTAPAHGMDDHLICKKNNIDTINSLNNKAFFKDELDFIAGLPAIKADPLIVEKLQEHNALINIEDYHHSYPHCWRHKTPLIFTSTPQWFISVSYTHLTLPTRIFV
;
A
#
# COMPACT_ATOMS: atom_id res chain seq x y z
N MET A 1 -15.64 -5.13 19.08
CA MET A 1 -14.64 -5.41 18.02
C MET A 1 -14.83 -6.86 17.61
N SER A 2 -15.25 -7.15 16.40
CA SER A 2 -15.28 -8.52 15.92
C SER A 2 -13.86 -8.85 15.47
N ARG A 3 -13.35 -10.03 15.87
CA ARG A 3 -12.08 -10.54 15.38
C ARG A 3 -12.34 -11.06 13.97
N GLY A 4 -11.90 -10.33 12.95
CA GLY A 4 -11.89 -10.82 11.59
C GLY A 4 -10.72 -11.76 11.40
N LEU A 5 -10.96 -12.96 10.88
CA LEU A 5 -9.94 -13.76 10.21
C LEU A 5 -9.64 -13.05 8.90
N GLY A 6 -8.46 -12.54 8.74
CA GLY A 6 -7.99 -11.95 7.49
C GLY A 6 -6.65 -12.56 7.11
N ASP A 7 -6.44 -12.81 5.84
CA ASP A 7 -5.14 -13.23 5.36
C ASP A 7 -4.21 -12.04 5.20
N VAL A 8 -2.96 -12.20 5.57
CA VAL A 8 -1.90 -11.23 5.26
C VAL A 8 -1.20 -11.67 4.00
N TYR A 9 -1.13 -10.75 3.05
CA TYR A 9 -0.52 -10.96 1.76
C TYR A 9 0.78 -10.19 1.66
N LYS A 10 1.88 -10.87 1.37
CA LYS A 10 3.18 -10.25 1.09
C LYS A 10 3.40 -10.21 -0.41
N ARG A 11 3.72 -9.03 -0.93
CA ARG A 11 3.74 -8.73 -2.35
C ARG A 11 4.97 -7.95 -2.72
N GLN A 12 5.42 -8.15 -3.95
CA GLN A 12 6.56 -7.44 -4.50
C GLN A 12 6.13 -6.35 -5.48
N PHE A 13 6.79 -5.21 -5.36
CA PHE A 13 6.80 -4.13 -6.32
C PHE A 13 8.19 -4.09 -6.95
N LYS A 14 8.28 -4.47 -8.21
CA LYS A 14 9.56 -4.47 -8.93
C LYS A 14 10.08 -3.06 -9.12
N VAL A 15 11.38 -2.88 -9.01
CA VAL A 15 12.03 -1.63 -9.37
C VAL A 15 11.92 -1.44 -10.88
N ASP A 16 11.48 -0.26 -11.29
CA ASP A 16 11.37 0.11 -12.70
C ASP A 16 12.74 0.18 -13.38
N GLU A 17 12.82 -0.14 -14.67
CA GLU A 17 14.06 -0.16 -15.45
C GLU A 17 14.82 1.17 -15.37
N THR A 18 14.12 2.30 -15.29
CA THR A 18 14.74 3.62 -15.15
C THR A 18 15.41 3.87 -13.80
N SER A 19 15.07 3.06 -12.78
CA SER A 19 15.58 3.19 -11.41
C SER A 19 16.49 2.05 -10.98
N ILE A 20 16.58 0.96 -11.75
CA ILE A 20 17.29 -0.26 -11.34
C ILE A 20 18.80 -0.02 -11.14
N ASP A 21 19.44 0.72 -12.03
CA ASP A 21 20.87 1.00 -11.92
C ASP A 21 21.18 1.87 -10.69
N LYS A 22 20.34 2.87 -10.41
CA LYS A 22 20.43 3.66 -9.18
C LYS A 22 20.34 2.79 -7.92
N VAL A 23 19.41 1.84 -7.90
CA VAL A 23 19.25 0.93 -6.75
C VAL A 23 20.46 -0.01 -6.62
N LYS A 24 20.99 -0.52 -7.73
CA LYS A 24 22.21 -1.33 -7.75
C LYS A 24 23.40 -0.57 -7.17
N ASP A 25 23.60 0.67 -7.60
CA ASP A 25 24.68 1.53 -7.11
C ASP A 25 24.54 1.81 -5.60
N LEU A 26 23.31 2.12 -5.13
CA LEU A 26 23.06 2.38 -3.73
C LEU A 26 23.38 1.17 -2.84
N PHE A 27 23.06 -0.04 -3.28
CA PHE A 27 23.36 -1.28 -2.55
C PHE A 27 24.74 -1.86 -2.88
N ASN A 28 25.52 -1.22 -3.79
CA ASN A 28 26.83 -1.65 -4.25
C ASN A 28 26.84 -3.09 -4.79
N ILE A 29 25.89 -3.41 -5.67
CA ILE A 29 25.77 -4.70 -6.34
C ILE A 29 25.84 -4.53 -7.86
N LYS A 30 26.42 -5.52 -8.55
CA LYS A 30 26.56 -5.52 -10.02
C LYS A 30 25.57 -6.47 -10.70
N GLU A 31 25.25 -7.57 -10.04
CA GLU A 31 24.49 -8.68 -10.61
C GLU A 31 23.11 -8.78 -9.97
N ALA A 32 22.15 -8.02 -10.49
CA ALA A 32 20.75 -8.21 -10.18
C ALA A 32 19.93 -7.82 -11.41
N ASP A 33 19.25 -8.77 -12.01
CA ASP A 33 18.34 -8.48 -13.13
C ASP A 33 17.03 -7.87 -12.63
N GLU A 34 16.60 -8.24 -11.42
CA GLU A 34 15.36 -7.77 -10.82
C GLU A 34 15.55 -7.53 -9.32
N ILE A 35 15.11 -6.36 -8.86
CA ILE A 35 15.03 -6.01 -7.43
C ILE A 35 13.59 -5.59 -7.14
N SER A 36 13.03 -6.05 -6.01
CA SER A 36 11.66 -5.71 -5.62
C SER A 36 11.58 -5.24 -4.18
N PHE A 37 10.74 -4.25 -3.92
CA PHE A 37 10.32 -3.88 -2.58
C PHE A 37 9.17 -4.76 -2.14
N VAL A 38 9.25 -5.34 -0.94
CA VAL A 38 8.21 -6.23 -0.43
C VAL A 38 7.32 -5.47 0.54
N ILE A 39 6.04 -5.40 0.21
CA ILE A 39 5.01 -4.86 1.10
C ILE A 39 4.17 -5.99 1.71
N TRP A 40 3.42 -5.69 2.74
CA TRP A 40 2.37 -6.55 3.27
C TRP A 40 1.05 -5.79 3.40
N THR A 41 -0.07 -6.50 3.28
CA THR A 41 -1.39 -5.90 3.45
C THR A 41 -2.41 -6.95 3.88
N THR A 42 -3.39 -6.51 4.65
CA THR A 42 -4.60 -7.28 5.01
C THR A 42 -5.80 -6.95 4.12
N THR A 43 -5.66 -5.97 3.23
CA THR A 43 -6.73 -5.46 2.38
C THR A 43 -6.32 -5.46 0.90
N PRO A 44 -6.28 -6.64 0.25
CA PRO A 44 -5.90 -6.78 -1.16
C PRO A 44 -6.67 -5.86 -2.10
N TRP A 45 -7.93 -5.63 -1.82
CA TRP A 45 -8.82 -4.82 -2.64
C TRP A 45 -8.36 -3.35 -2.81
N THR A 46 -7.42 -2.85 -1.98
CA THR A 46 -6.87 -1.50 -2.13
C THR A 46 -5.72 -1.42 -3.14
N ILE A 47 -5.11 -2.54 -3.53
CA ILE A 47 -3.97 -2.57 -4.47
C ILE A 47 -4.30 -1.92 -5.82
N PRO A 48 -5.47 -2.11 -6.43
CA PRO A 48 -5.80 -1.42 -7.68
C PRO A 48 -5.73 0.12 -7.59
N SER A 49 -5.84 0.68 -6.39
CA SER A 49 -5.71 2.12 -6.14
C SER A 49 -4.31 2.55 -5.68
N ASN A 50 -3.32 1.65 -5.70
CA ASN A 50 -1.95 1.96 -5.30
C ASN A 50 -1.32 3.02 -6.23
N VAL A 51 -0.59 3.97 -5.66
CA VAL A 51 0.18 4.99 -6.39
C VAL A 51 1.62 5.10 -5.90
N ALA A 52 1.91 4.56 -4.70
CA ALA A 52 3.22 4.66 -4.09
C ALA A 52 3.51 3.49 -3.16
N VAL A 53 4.77 3.34 -2.79
CA VAL A 53 5.23 2.53 -1.66
C VAL A 53 5.96 3.46 -0.71
N CYS A 54 5.57 3.48 0.57
CA CYS A 54 6.20 4.29 1.59
C CYS A 54 7.22 3.50 2.39
N ILE A 55 8.35 4.15 2.68
CA ILE A 55 9.42 3.69 3.56
C ILE A 55 9.75 4.77 4.60
N ASN A 56 10.32 4.40 5.72
CA ASN A 56 10.75 5.37 6.73
C ASN A 56 12.21 5.78 6.47
N PRO A 57 12.52 7.08 6.31
CA PRO A 57 13.87 7.55 6.02
C PRO A 57 14.87 7.26 7.15
N GLU A 58 14.40 7.14 8.40
CA GLU A 58 15.24 6.90 9.57
C GLU A 58 15.58 5.40 9.77
N PHE A 59 14.90 4.50 9.09
CA PHE A 59 15.19 3.07 9.18
C PHE A 59 16.30 2.66 8.22
N LYS A 60 16.92 1.53 8.52
CA LYS A 60 17.83 0.86 7.60
C LYS A 60 17.05 -0.13 6.73
N TYR A 61 17.40 -0.22 5.47
CA TYR A 61 16.82 -1.16 4.52
C TYR A 61 17.87 -2.09 4.00
N SER A 62 17.57 -3.38 4.03
CA SER A 62 18.47 -4.44 3.60
C SER A 62 18.03 -5.00 2.27
N LEU A 63 19.00 -5.17 1.38
CA LEU A 63 18.86 -5.99 0.20
C LEU A 63 19.15 -7.44 0.60
N ILE A 64 18.16 -8.29 0.45
CA ILE A 64 18.25 -9.72 0.72
C ILE A 64 18.19 -10.51 -0.58
N LYS A 65 18.87 -11.66 -0.62
CA LYS A 65 18.87 -12.57 -1.76
C LYS A 65 18.28 -13.92 -1.37
N THR A 66 17.36 -14.42 -2.17
CA THR A 66 16.81 -15.76 -2.07
C THR A 66 16.47 -16.30 -3.45
N ASN A 67 16.88 -17.54 -3.77
CA ASN A 67 16.57 -18.22 -5.05
C ASN A 67 16.77 -17.31 -6.30
N ASN A 68 17.88 -16.60 -6.38
CA ASN A 68 18.22 -15.63 -7.44
C ASN A 68 17.30 -14.39 -7.54
N LYS A 69 16.45 -14.15 -6.57
CA LYS A 69 15.64 -12.93 -6.46
C LYS A 69 16.20 -12.01 -5.38
N PHE A 70 16.07 -10.72 -5.61
CA PHE A 70 16.54 -9.69 -4.69
C PHE A 70 15.34 -8.89 -4.16
N TYR A 71 15.26 -8.78 -2.82
CA TYR A 71 14.20 -8.06 -2.15
C TYR A 71 14.74 -7.00 -1.21
N VAL A 72 14.01 -5.88 -1.11
CA VAL A 72 14.30 -4.81 -0.16
C VAL A 72 13.25 -4.83 0.95
N ILE A 73 13.70 -4.94 2.19
CA ILE A 73 12.89 -4.89 3.41
C ILE A 73 13.63 -4.10 4.48
N ALA A 74 12.93 -3.63 5.53
CA ALA A 74 13.60 -3.01 6.67
C ALA A 74 14.52 -4.00 7.38
N PHE A 75 15.68 -3.54 7.82
CA PHE A 75 16.69 -4.38 8.47
C PHE A 75 16.15 -5.07 9.73
N GLU A 76 15.40 -4.35 10.55
CA GLU A 76 14.78 -4.86 11.77
C GLU A 76 13.77 -5.99 11.50
N MET A 77 13.24 -6.05 10.27
CA MET A 77 12.25 -7.07 9.88
C MET A 77 12.87 -8.31 9.22
N VAL A 78 14.19 -8.35 9.04
CA VAL A 78 14.90 -9.44 8.36
C VAL A 78 14.64 -10.79 9.02
N ASP A 79 14.86 -10.91 10.32
CA ASP A 79 14.69 -12.17 11.05
C ASP A 79 13.22 -12.59 11.13
N HIS A 80 12.33 -11.62 11.37
CA HIS A 80 10.88 -11.85 11.33
C HIS A 80 10.41 -12.37 9.96
N CYS A 81 10.94 -11.81 8.87
CA CYS A 81 10.63 -12.28 7.52
C CYS A 81 11.20 -13.67 7.25
N LYS A 82 12.40 -14.02 7.76
CA LYS A 82 12.97 -15.38 7.63
C LYS A 82 12.06 -16.43 8.24
N GLU A 83 11.62 -16.21 9.46
CA GLU A 83 10.73 -17.13 10.17
C GLU A 83 9.39 -17.31 9.44
N ARG A 84 8.79 -16.21 9.01
CA ARG A 84 7.47 -16.23 8.40
C ARG A 84 7.45 -16.75 6.96
N TRP A 85 8.48 -16.44 6.17
CA TRP A 85 8.56 -16.95 4.79
C TRP A 85 9.05 -18.39 4.74
N LYS A 86 9.54 -18.92 5.86
CA LYS A 86 10.15 -20.26 5.95
C LYS A 86 11.24 -20.45 4.87
N GLN A 87 11.95 -19.37 4.57
CA GLN A 87 13.00 -19.32 3.57
C GLN A 87 14.28 -18.74 4.18
N ASN A 88 15.40 -19.37 3.84
CA ASN A 88 16.68 -18.79 4.14
C ASN A 88 17.04 -17.77 3.07
N PHE A 89 17.50 -16.61 3.50
CA PHE A 89 18.06 -15.58 2.63
C PHE A 89 19.24 -14.88 3.28
N ASP A 90 20.14 -14.43 2.43
CA ASP A 90 21.35 -13.72 2.83
C ASP A 90 21.11 -12.21 2.73
N VAL A 91 21.58 -11.46 3.73
CA VAL A 91 21.63 -10.00 3.65
C VAL A 91 22.88 -9.64 2.87
N ILE A 92 22.69 -9.04 1.70
CA ILE A 92 23.77 -8.66 0.79
C ILE A 92 24.36 -7.30 1.17
N SER A 93 23.47 -6.32 1.43
CA SER A 93 23.86 -4.95 1.74
C SER A 93 22.76 -4.27 2.54
N THR A 94 23.12 -3.26 3.33
CA THR A 94 22.16 -2.48 4.12
C THR A 94 22.49 -0.99 4.00
N ILE A 95 21.47 -0.19 3.75
CA ILE A 95 21.61 1.26 3.58
C ILE A 95 20.54 2.01 4.40
N GLN A 96 20.76 3.29 4.63
CA GLN A 96 19.79 4.15 5.32
C GLN A 96 18.65 4.51 4.37
N GLY A 97 17.40 4.46 4.87
CA GLY A 97 16.18 4.72 4.09
C GLY A 97 16.19 6.07 3.37
N LYS A 98 16.75 7.11 3.99
CA LYS A 98 16.88 8.44 3.38
C LYS A 98 17.66 8.48 2.06
N LYS A 99 18.49 7.47 1.76
CA LYS A 99 19.19 7.34 0.48
C LYS A 99 18.30 6.78 -0.64
N LEU A 100 17.20 6.14 -0.29
CA LEU A 100 16.24 5.56 -1.23
C LEU A 100 15.21 6.62 -1.64
N SER A 101 15.62 7.58 -2.46
CA SER A 101 14.76 8.63 -3.02
C SER A 101 14.66 8.52 -4.53
N ASP A 102 13.64 9.12 -5.14
CA ASP A 102 13.44 9.19 -6.59
C ASP A 102 13.57 7.81 -7.27
N ILE A 103 12.94 6.82 -6.70
CA ILE A 103 12.89 5.46 -7.22
C ILE A 103 11.45 5.19 -7.66
N TYR A 104 11.32 4.66 -8.86
CA TYR A 104 10.05 4.20 -9.41
C TYR A 104 9.97 2.69 -9.35
N LEU A 105 8.79 2.21 -9.02
CA LEU A 105 8.44 0.80 -8.95
C LEU A 105 7.33 0.53 -9.97
N ILE A 106 7.21 -0.71 -10.39
CA ILE A 106 6.15 -1.17 -11.29
C ILE A 106 5.00 -1.70 -10.45
N HIS A 107 3.78 -1.25 -10.74
CA HIS A 107 2.58 -1.82 -10.13
C HIS A 107 2.47 -3.31 -10.47
N PRO A 108 2.11 -4.19 -9.51
CA PRO A 108 2.25 -5.64 -9.67
C PRO A 108 1.43 -6.27 -10.81
N PHE A 109 0.37 -5.62 -11.29
CA PHE A 109 -0.48 -6.15 -12.38
C PHE A 109 -1.17 -5.06 -13.25
N LEU A 110 -0.89 -3.78 -13.02
CA LEU A 110 -1.39 -2.70 -13.85
C LEU A 110 -0.23 -1.98 -14.54
N GLU A 111 -0.46 -1.50 -15.76
CA GLU A 111 0.55 -0.78 -16.56
C GLU A 111 0.74 0.66 -16.03
N ARG A 112 1.24 0.78 -14.80
CA ARG A 112 1.58 2.07 -14.22
C ARG A 112 2.73 1.95 -13.23
N LYS A 113 3.38 3.08 -12.97
CA LYS A 113 4.44 3.18 -11.98
C LYS A 113 3.88 3.57 -10.62
N SER A 114 4.53 3.07 -9.58
CA SER A 114 4.36 3.49 -8.19
C SER A 114 5.65 4.18 -7.75
N VAL A 115 5.56 5.32 -7.09
CA VAL A 115 6.75 6.03 -6.62
C VAL A 115 7.13 5.58 -5.20
N LEU A 116 8.44 5.51 -4.92
CA LEU A 116 8.92 5.28 -3.56
C LEU A 116 8.91 6.61 -2.79
N LEU A 117 8.22 6.66 -1.66
CA LEU A 117 8.08 7.86 -0.82
C LEU A 117 8.66 7.65 0.57
N HIS A 118 9.05 8.74 1.22
CA HIS A 118 9.43 8.76 2.62
C HIS A 118 8.24 9.13 3.50
N GLY A 119 7.87 8.26 4.46
CA GLY A 119 6.74 8.47 5.36
C GLY A 119 7.07 8.07 6.79
N ASP A 120 6.87 8.98 7.73
CA ASP A 120 7.16 8.77 9.16
C ASP A 120 6.15 7.81 9.84
N HIS A 121 4.99 7.56 9.18
CA HIS A 121 3.97 6.60 9.63
C HIS A 121 4.39 5.14 9.44
N VAL A 122 5.45 4.86 8.69
CA VAL A 122 5.96 3.50 8.50
C VAL A 122 6.68 3.03 9.76
N THR A 123 6.27 1.89 10.29
CA THR A 123 6.84 1.27 11.50
C THR A 123 7.46 -0.09 11.19
N THR A 124 8.22 -0.61 12.15
CA THR A 124 8.83 -1.96 12.11
C THR A 124 8.22 -2.91 13.14
N GLU A 125 7.03 -2.60 13.67
CA GLU A 125 6.34 -3.49 14.61
C GLU A 125 5.79 -4.74 13.91
N THR A 126 5.36 -4.59 12.67
CA THR A 126 4.83 -5.68 11.85
C THR A 126 5.15 -5.45 10.37
N GLY A 127 5.09 -6.52 9.58
CA GLY A 127 5.22 -6.42 8.13
C GLY A 127 6.65 -6.51 7.61
N THR A 128 7.03 -5.60 6.74
CA THR A 128 8.32 -5.59 6.02
C THR A 128 9.05 -4.26 6.13
N GLY A 129 8.45 -3.26 6.78
CA GLY A 129 8.94 -1.88 6.80
C GLY A 129 8.73 -1.11 5.48
N CYS A 130 7.99 -1.69 4.53
CA CYS A 130 7.53 -1.03 3.32
C CYS A 130 6.00 -1.09 3.28
N VAL A 131 5.35 0.05 3.10
CA VAL A 131 3.88 0.16 3.14
C VAL A 131 3.34 0.53 1.77
N HIS A 132 2.41 -0.26 1.29
CA HIS A 132 1.60 0.07 0.12
C HIS A 132 0.74 1.30 0.39
N THR A 133 0.72 2.24 -0.53
CA THR A 133 0.07 3.55 -0.36
C THR A 133 -1.02 3.74 -1.39
N ALA A 134 -2.27 3.87 -0.90
CA ALA A 134 -3.48 4.11 -1.70
C ALA A 134 -4.27 5.29 -1.12
N PRO A 135 -4.05 6.52 -1.61
CA PRO A 135 -4.59 7.75 -1.02
C PRO A 135 -6.12 7.84 -1.02
N ALA A 136 -6.81 6.99 -1.78
CA ALA A 136 -8.26 6.89 -1.73
C ALA A 136 -8.78 6.12 -0.51
N HIS A 137 -7.93 5.33 0.16
CA HIS A 137 -8.37 4.35 1.16
C HIS A 137 -7.68 4.49 2.52
N GLY A 138 -6.66 5.35 2.66
CA GLY A 138 -5.94 5.63 3.90
C GLY A 138 -5.75 7.13 4.13
N MET A 139 -5.91 7.58 5.38
CA MET A 139 -5.71 9.00 5.71
C MET A 139 -4.23 9.39 5.62
N ASP A 140 -3.33 8.58 6.18
CA ASP A 140 -1.89 8.82 6.11
C ASP A 140 -1.40 8.76 4.67
N ASP A 141 -1.92 7.82 3.88
CA ASP A 141 -1.66 7.70 2.44
C ASP A 141 -2.10 8.94 1.69
N HIS A 142 -3.28 9.47 2.03
CA HIS A 142 -3.79 10.70 1.41
C HIS A 142 -2.91 11.90 1.74
N LEU A 143 -2.52 12.06 3.00
CA LEU A 143 -1.70 13.19 3.45
C LEU A 143 -0.31 13.17 2.80
N ILE A 144 0.34 12.01 2.74
CA ILE A 144 1.67 11.89 2.13
C ILE A 144 1.63 12.09 0.61
N CYS A 145 0.61 11.56 -0.08
CA CYS A 145 0.44 11.77 -1.51
C CYS A 145 0.17 13.24 -1.83
N LYS A 146 -0.70 13.90 -1.06
CA LYS A 146 -0.97 15.33 -1.19
C LYS A 146 0.29 16.19 -0.99
N LYS A 147 1.11 15.86 0.02
CA LYS A 147 2.39 16.56 0.28
C LYS A 147 3.37 16.44 -0.90
N ASN A 148 3.33 15.33 -1.62
CA ASN A 148 4.20 15.05 -2.76
C ASN A 148 3.54 15.33 -4.12
N ASN A 149 2.37 15.98 -4.16
CA ASN A 149 1.62 16.31 -5.39
C ASN A 149 1.29 15.07 -6.25
N ILE A 150 0.94 13.96 -5.60
CA ILE A 150 0.53 12.72 -6.26
C ILE A 150 -0.99 12.65 -6.27
N ASP A 151 -1.55 12.42 -7.44
CA ASP A 151 -2.99 12.32 -7.63
C ASP A 151 -3.60 11.10 -6.92
N THR A 152 -4.82 11.29 -6.43
CA THR A 152 -5.58 10.20 -5.81
C THR A 152 -6.27 9.37 -6.87
N ILE A 153 -5.88 8.11 -6.99
CA ILE A 153 -6.57 7.12 -7.81
C ILE A 153 -7.59 6.38 -6.93
N ASN A 154 -8.85 6.45 -7.30
CA ASN A 154 -9.91 5.69 -6.64
C ASN A 154 -10.51 4.70 -7.64
N SER A 155 -10.26 3.41 -7.41
CA SER A 155 -10.76 2.32 -8.24
C SER A 155 -12.23 1.95 -7.95
N LEU A 156 -12.81 2.55 -6.91
CA LEU A 156 -14.20 2.31 -6.52
C LEU A 156 -15.12 3.46 -6.93
N ASN A 157 -16.37 3.12 -7.21
CA ASN A 157 -17.46 4.09 -7.35
C ASN A 157 -18.06 4.45 -5.97
N ASN A 158 -19.02 5.37 -5.95
CA ASN A 158 -19.66 5.85 -4.71
C ASN A 158 -20.47 4.78 -3.94
N LYS A 159 -20.68 3.59 -4.52
CA LYS A 159 -21.35 2.45 -3.88
C LYS A 159 -20.35 1.37 -3.41
N ALA A 160 -19.05 1.68 -3.44
CA ALA A 160 -17.95 0.77 -3.12
C ALA A 160 -17.87 -0.48 -4.04
N PHE A 161 -18.23 -0.33 -5.31
CA PHE A 161 -18.03 -1.32 -6.36
C PHE A 161 -16.87 -0.89 -7.23
N PHE A 162 -16.11 -1.86 -7.75
CA PHE A 162 -15.05 -1.56 -8.70
C PHE A 162 -15.60 -0.98 -9.99
N LYS A 163 -14.86 -0.01 -10.53
CA LYS A 163 -15.19 0.63 -11.80
C LYS A 163 -14.88 -0.31 -12.97
N ASP A 164 -15.48 -0.03 -14.12
CA ASP A 164 -15.37 -0.85 -15.34
C ASP A 164 -13.97 -0.87 -15.95
N GLU A 165 -13.09 0.05 -15.57
CA GLU A 165 -11.68 0.12 -15.98
C GLU A 165 -10.85 -1.10 -15.55
N LEU A 166 -11.34 -1.89 -14.62
CA LEU A 166 -10.69 -3.08 -14.07
C LEU A 166 -11.48 -4.33 -14.46
N ASP A 167 -11.43 -4.73 -15.72
CA ASP A 167 -12.25 -5.78 -16.35
C ASP A 167 -12.41 -7.04 -15.49
N PHE A 168 -11.33 -7.52 -14.84
CA PHE A 168 -11.33 -8.76 -14.06
C PHE A 168 -12.11 -8.68 -12.73
N ILE A 169 -12.42 -7.47 -12.24
CA ILE A 169 -13.19 -7.22 -11.00
C ILE A 169 -14.28 -6.17 -11.19
N ALA A 170 -14.55 -5.74 -12.41
CA ALA A 170 -15.55 -4.72 -12.74
C ALA A 170 -16.91 -5.06 -12.12
N GLY A 171 -17.53 -4.08 -11.47
CA GLY A 171 -18.85 -4.24 -10.86
C GLY A 171 -18.90 -5.12 -9.59
N LEU A 172 -17.77 -5.63 -9.10
CA LEU A 172 -17.73 -6.37 -7.84
C LEU A 172 -17.65 -5.42 -6.63
N PRO A 173 -18.29 -5.76 -5.50
CA PRO A 173 -18.08 -5.07 -4.24
C PRO A 173 -16.63 -5.22 -3.76
N ALA A 174 -16.02 -4.16 -3.24
CA ALA A 174 -14.63 -4.14 -2.79
C ALA A 174 -14.24 -5.34 -1.91
N ILE A 175 -15.04 -5.64 -0.88
CA ILE A 175 -14.78 -6.74 0.08
C ILE A 175 -14.78 -8.13 -0.59
N LYS A 176 -15.45 -8.30 -1.73
CA LYS A 176 -15.54 -9.59 -2.43
C LYS A 176 -14.46 -9.80 -3.48
N ALA A 177 -13.66 -8.79 -3.77
CA ALA A 177 -12.64 -8.84 -4.83
C ALA A 177 -11.30 -9.45 -4.39
N ASP A 178 -11.06 -9.60 -3.09
CA ASP A 178 -9.79 -10.09 -2.56
C ASP A 178 -9.30 -11.39 -3.23
N PRO A 179 -10.12 -12.45 -3.40
CA PRO A 179 -9.65 -13.68 -4.02
C PRO A 179 -9.17 -13.48 -5.47
N LEU A 180 -9.89 -12.68 -6.27
CA LEU A 180 -9.53 -12.42 -7.66
C LEU A 180 -8.27 -11.54 -7.79
N ILE A 181 -8.11 -10.59 -6.88
CA ILE A 181 -6.90 -9.76 -6.82
C ILE A 181 -5.68 -10.62 -6.42
N VAL A 182 -5.87 -11.56 -5.50
CA VAL A 182 -4.83 -12.51 -5.10
C VAL A 182 -4.46 -13.42 -6.27
N GLU A 183 -5.43 -13.96 -6.99
CA GLU A 183 -5.21 -14.74 -8.21
C GLU A 183 -4.42 -13.94 -9.25
N LYS A 184 -4.81 -12.67 -9.48
CA LYS A 184 -4.12 -11.77 -10.40
C LYS A 184 -2.67 -11.52 -10.01
N LEU A 185 -2.39 -11.39 -8.72
CA LEU A 185 -1.02 -11.26 -8.20
C LEU A 185 -0.20 -12.54 -8.37
N GLN A 186 -0.82 -13.72 -8.26
CA GLN A 186 -0.18 -15.00 -8.52
C GLN A 186 0.18 -15.16 -10.00
N GLU A 187 -0.74 -14.83 -10.90
CA GLU A 187 -0.50 -14.85 -12.36
C GLU A 187 0.74 -14.02 -12.74
N HIS A 188 0.92 -12.86 -12.09
CA HIS A 188 2.06 -11.96 -12.33
C HIS A 188 3.29 -12.28 -11.48
N ASN A 189 3.31 -13.42 -10.77
CA ASN A 189 4.40 -13.80 -9.85
C ASN A 189 4.73 -12.69 -8.83
N ALA A 190 3.77 -11.87 -8.48
CA ALA A 190 3.92 -10.74 -7.55
C ALA A 190 3.59 -11.10 -6.10
N LEU A 191 3.06 -12.27 -5.85
CA LEU A 191 2.73 -12.78 -4.51
C LEU A 191 3.89 -13.61 -3.96
N ILE A 192 4.36 -13.30 -2.75
CA ILE A 192 5.46 -14.02 -2.08
C ILE A 192 4.89 -15.04 -1.09
N ASN A 193 3.96 -14.63 -0.25
CA ASN A 193 3.39 -15.48 0.80
C ASN A 193 1.98 -15.02 1.20
N ILE A 194 1.17 -15.97 1.67
CA ILE A 194 -0.14 -15.75 2.27
C ILE A 194 -0.11 -16.36 3.66
N GLU A 195 -0.59 -15.64 4.65
CA GLU A 195 -0.65 -16.10 6.04
C GLU A 195 -1.98 -15.72 6.67
N ASP A 196 -2.53 -16.60 7.49
CA ASP A 196 -3.64 -16.27 8.37
C ASP A 196 -3.20 -15.24 9.42
N TYR A 197 -3.91 -14.13 9.51
CA TYR A 197 -3.59 -13.07 10.45
C TYR A 197 -4.83 -12.55 11.17
N HIS A 198 -4.76 -12.56 12.49
CA HIS A 198 -5.82 -12.02 13.33
C HIS A 198 -5.58 -10.53 13.59
N HIS A 199 -6.46 -9.69 13.06
CA HIS A 199 -6.42 -8.26 13.31
C HIS A 199 -7.79 -7.69 13.63
N SER A 200 -7.80 -6.52 14.27
CA SER A 200 -9.02 -5.77 14.52
C SER A 200 -9.42 -5.00 13.27
N TYR A 201 -10.62 -5.22 12.79
CA TYR A 201 -11.16 -4.49 11.65
C TYR A 201 -12.35 -3.63 12.08
N PRO A 202 -12.47 -2.37 11.65
CA PRO A 202 -13.58 -1.52 12.00
C PRO A 202 -14.88 -2.04 11.39
N HIS A 203 -15.92 -2.14 12.23
CA HIS A 203 -17.25 -2.59 11.82
C HIS A 203 -18.29 -1.53 12.15
N CYS A 204 -19.33 -1.45 11.33
CA CYS A 204 -20.51 -0.66 11.61
C CYS A 204 -21.12 -1.11 12.95
N TRP A 205 -21.30 -0.16 13.87
CA TRP A 205 -21.86 -0.48 15.19
C TRP A 205 -23.28 -1.05 15.12
N ARG A 206 -24.08 -0.65 14.11
CA ARG A 206 -25.47 -1.07 13.91
C ARG A 206 -25.55 -2.39 13.15
N HIS A 207 -24.94 -2.50 11.97
CA HIS A 207 -25.10 -3.65 11.06
C HIS A 207 -24.02 -4.71 11.26
N LYS A 208 -23.00 -4.44 12.05
CA LYS A 208 -21.85 -5.34 12.28
C LYS A 208 -21.10 -5.74 10.99
N THR A 209 -21.29 -5.00 9.92
CA THR A 209 -20.57 -5.19 8.64
C THR A 209 -19.23 -4.44 8.65
N PRO A 210 -18.21 -4.96 7.96
CA PRO A 210 -16.94 -4.26 7.80
C PRO A 210 -17.14 -2.88 7.16
N LEU A 211 -16.36 -1.89 7.62
CA LEU A 211 -16.36 -0.54 7.05
C LEU A 211 -15.31 -0.43 5.97
N ILE A 212 -15.62 0.31 4.90
CA ILE A 212 -14.70 0.67 3.84
C ILE A 212 -14.38 2.16 3.96
N PHE A 213 -13.08 2.48 3.97
CA PHE A 213 -12.62 3.85 3.84
C PHE A 213 -12.42 4.16 2.35
N THR A 214 -13.03 5.23 1.86
CA THR A 214 -12.86 5.66 0.47
C THR A 214 -13.02 7.17 0.36
N SER A 215 -12.21 7.79 -0.51
CA SER A 215 -12.35 9.20 -0.84
C SER A 215 -13.56 9.41 -1.75
N THR A 216 -14.34 10.45 -1.44
CA THR A 216 -15.49 10.84 -2.25
C THR A 216 -15.44 12.35 -2.52
N PRO A 217 -15.83 12.82 -3.72
CA PRO A 217 -15.98 14.24 -3.98
C PRO A 217 -17.05 14.82 -3.06
N GLN A 218 -16.71 15.91 -2.36
CA GLN A 218 -17.64 16.59 -1.45
C GLN A 218 -17.50 18.11 -1.61
N TRP A 219 -18.58 18.81 -1.33
CA TRP A 219 -18.58 20.25 -1.23
C TRP A 219 -18.24 20.66 0.21
N PHE A 220 -17.27 21.56 0.36
CA PHE A 220 -16.92 22.15 1.63
C PHE A 220 -17.31 23.61 1.61
N ILE A 221 -18.21 24.02 2.50
CA ILE A 221 -18.63 25.41 2.68
C ILE A 221 -18.03 25.89 3.99
N SER A 222 -17.30 27.01 3.95
CA SER A 222 -16.72 27.60 5.16
C SER A 222 -17.79 27.96 6.17
N VAL A 223 -17.57 27.60 7.44
CA VAL A 223 -18.49 27.90 8.55
C VAL A 223 -18.78 29.40 8.68
N SER A 224 -17.84 30.27 8.30
CA SER A 224 -18.02 31.71 8.28
C SER A 224 -19.15 32.19 7.36
N TYR A 225 -19.51 31.39 6.36
CA TYR A 225 -20.64 31.67 5.47
C TYR A 225 -21.94 30.95 5.85
N THR A 226 -21.90 30.05 6.80
CA THR A 226 -23.06 29.25 7.22
C THR A 226 -23.86 29.91 8.37
N HIS A 227 -23.35 31.01 8.95
CA HIS A 227 -24.10 31.85 9.89
C HIS A 227 -25.01 32.83 9.16
N LEU A 228 -25.82 32.30 8.25
CA LEU A 228 -27.01 33.00 7.83
C LEU A 228 -27.99 32.96 8.99
N THR A 229 -28.02 33.99 9.81
CA THR A 229 -29.10 34.20 10.77
C THR A 229 -30.40 34.25 9.98
N LEU A 230 -31.21 33.22 10.14
CA LEU A 230 -32.61 33.32 9.69
C LEU A 230 -33.18 34.59 10.33
N PRO A 231 -33.78 35.48 9.54
CA PRO A 231 -34.46 36.66 10.12
C PRO A 231 -35.51 36.13 11.07
N THR A 232 -35.30 36.33 12.36
CA THR A 232 -36.31 36.07 13.38
C THR A 232 -37.46 37.00 13.12
N ARG A 233 -38.52 36.53 12.50
CA ARG A 233 -39.78 37.28 12.45
C ARG A 233 -40.30 37.29 13.87
N ILE A 234 -40.10 38.42 14.56
CA ILE A 234 -40.83 38.74 15.75
C ILE A 234 -42.22 39.09 15.27
N PHE A 235 -43.18 38.23 15.49
CA PHE A 235 -44.60 38.58 15.41
C PHE A 235 -44.92 39.32 16.71
N VAL A 236 -45.27 40.61 16.58
CA VAL A 236 -45.91 41.37 17.63
C VAL A 236 -47.40 41.13 17.58
#